data_5d5e0e0f422efefb200db4c36c54759a
#
_entry.id   5d5e0e0f422efefb200db4c36c54759a
#
_cell.length_a   1.000
_cell.length_b   1.000
_cell.length_c   1.000
_cell.angle_alpha   90.00
_cell.angle_beta   90.00
_cell.angle_gamma   90.00
#
_symmetry.space_group_name_H-M   'P 1'
#
loop_
_entity.id
_entity.type
_entity.pdbx_description
1 polymer ?
#
loop_
_entity_poly.entity_id
_entity_poly.type
_entity_poly.pdbx_seq_one_letter_code
_entity_poly.pdbx_strand_id
1 'polypeptide(L)'
;MAEQSFMIDWSRVPDFFTRWNKRFDVDAMNGTVGNFEVVYSSYAPDNIYDCLSGDVLSNDVQITQTVDCGLVWDEQGTISISDDVIWTIGDEIIPLKAVFIRNKVNGYVMGYSINQTSFDITNQVILDADTVLWSIHTGGYV
;
A
#
# COMPACT_ATOMS: atom_id res chain seq x y z
N MET A 1 6.38 -24.48 7.08
CA MET A 1 6.61 -23.10 7.47
C MET A 1 5.40 -22.24 7.16
N ALA A 2 4.96 -21.49 8.13
CA ALA A 2 3.76 -20.69 7.95
C ALA A 2 4.04 -19.49 7.05
N GLU A 3 3.14 -19.27 6.11
CA GLU A 3 3.10 -18.04 5.37
C GLU A 3 2.52 -16.95 6.28
N GLN A 4 3.06 -15.76 6.16
CA GLN A 4 2.55 -14.64 6.92
C GLN A 4 1.78 -13.71 5.98
N SER A 5 0.48 -13.68 6.17
CA SER A 5 -0.37 -12.72 5.48
C SER A 5 -0.32 -11.39 6.23
N PHE A 6 -0.10 -10.33 5.51
CA PHE A 6 -0.12 -9.00 6.08
C PHE A 6 -1.44 -8.33 5.74
N MET A 7 -2.24 -8.08 6.77
CA MET A 7 -3.51 -7.37 6.59
C MET A 7 -3.30 -5.89 6.86
N ILE A 8 -3.50 -5.10 5.83
CA ILE A 8 -3.42 -3.65 5.94
C ILE A 8 -4.76 -3.14 6.46
N ASP A 9 -4.72 -2.44 7.58
CA ASP A 9 -5.92 -1.83 8.13
C ASP A 9 -6.13 -0.44 7.51
N TRP A 10 -6.75 -0.43 6.36
CA TRP A 10 -6.99 0.79 5.62
C TRP A 10 -7.95 1.74 6.34
N SER A 11 -8.73 1.24 7.29
CA SER A 11 -9.63 2.09 8.06
C SER A 11 -8.91 3.05 8.99
N ARG A 12 -7.63 2.78 9.27
CA ARG A 12 -6.80 3.63 10.13
C ARG A 12 -6.18 4.81 9.40
N VAL A 13 -6.43 4.93 8.11
CA VAL A 13 -5.82 5.97 7.29
C VAL A 13 -6.87 7.07 7.06
N PRO A 14 -6.85 8.15 7.86
CA PRO A 14 -7.93 9.14 7.80
C PRO A 14 -8.06 9.84 6.44
N ASP A 15 -6.95 10.01 5.75
CA ASP A 15 -6.93 10.71 4.47
C ASP A 15 -6.93 9.79 3.26
N PHE A 16 -7.13 8.49 3.47
CA PHE A 16 -7.03 7.51 2.39
C PHE A 16 -7.97 7.84 1.23
N PHE A 17 -9.22 8.12 1.55
CA PHE A 17 -10.20 8.48 0.54
C PHE A 17 -9.75 9.71 -0.26
N THR A 18 -9.28 10.75 0.43
CA THR A 18 -8.82 11.97 -0.22
C THR A 18 -7.66 11.70 -1.17
N ARG A 19 -6.74 10.83 -0.78
CA ARG A 19 -5.62 10.44 -1.65
C ARG A 19 -6.12 9.76 -2.92
N TRP A 20 -6.93 8.72 -2.77
CA TRP A 20 -7.48 8.02 -3.91
C TRP A 20 -8.26 8.98 -4.82
N ASN A 21 -9.07 9.84 -4.23
CA ASN A 21 -9.90 10.77 -4.98
C ASN A 21 -9.06 11.77 -5.79
N LYS A 22 -7.95 12.21 -5.24
CA LYS A 22 -7.07 13.19 -5.91
C LYS A 22 -6.19 12.56 -7.00
N ARG A 23 -5.84 11.28 -6.85
CA ARG A 23 -4.84 10.61 -7.69
C ARG A 23 -5.43 9.44 -8.43
N PHE A 24 -6.70 9.54 -8.74
CA PHE A 24 -7.45 8.46 -9.35
C PHE A 24 -7.02 8.30 -10.81
N ASP A 25 -6.19 7.30 -11.05
CA ASP A 25 -5.64 7.02 -12.39
C ASP A 25 -6.28 5.74 -12.93
N VAL A 26 -7.50 5.89 -13.46
CA VAL A 26 -8.31 4.77 -13.95
C VAL A 26 -7.60 3.99 -15.05
N ASP A 27 -6.90 4.68 -15.93
CA ASP A 27 -6.24 4.05 -17.05
C ASP A 27 -5.08 3.16 -16.59
N ALA A 28 -4.38 3.58 -15.53
CA ALA A 28 -3.32 2.77 -14.96
C ALA A 28 -3.87 1.59 -14.16
N MET A 29 -5.09 1.71 -13.63
CA MET A 29 -5.76 0.67 -12.84
C MET A 29 -6.48 -0.35 -13.72
N ASN A 30 -5.76 -0.94 -14.64
CA ASN A 30 -6.30 -1.91 -15.59
C ASN A 30 -5.86 -3.35 -15.31
N GLY A 31 -5.29 -3.58 -14.14
CA GLY A 31 -4.82 -4.89 -13.74
C GLY A 31 -3.41 -5.22 -14.18
N THR A 32 -2.74 -4.32 -14.88
CA THR A 32 -1.38 -4.58 -15.34
C THR A 32 -0.40 -4.49 -14.19
N VAL A 33 0.29 -5.59 -13.89
CA VAL A 33 1.35 -5.62 -12.90
C VAL A 33 2.52 -4.78 -13.41
N GLY A 34 3.00 -3.86 -12.58
CA GLY A 34 4.09 -2.96 -12.94
C GLY A 34 3.68 -1.50 -13.08
N ASN A 35 2.39 -1.19 -13.09
CA ASN A 35 1.93 0.19 -13.08
C ASN A 35 2.01 0.79 -11.67
N PHE A 36 1.89 -0.06 -10.67
CA PHE A 36 1.95 0.32 -9.26
C PHE A 36 2.94 -0.56 -8.51
N GLU A 37 3.27 -0.16 -7.32
CA GLU A 37 4.10 -0.96 -6.43
C GLU A 37 3.64 -0.82 -4.99
N VAL A 38 3.80 -1.91 -4.23
CA VAL A 38 3.64 -1.89 -2.78
C VAL A 38 5.00 -1.55 -2.20
N VAL A 39 5.04 -0.51 -1.37
CA VAL A 39 6.27 -0.05 -0.71
C VAL A 39 6.18 -0.42 0.75
N TYR A 40 7.13 -1.22 1.20
CA TYR A 40 7.23 -1.63 2.61
C TYR A 40 8.30 -0.80 3.28
N SER A 41 7.98 -0.23 4.43
CA SER A 41 8.91 0.62 5.18
C SER A 41 9.02 0.16 6.62
N SER A 42 10.26 0.02 7.10
CA SER A 42 10.54 -0.27 8.50
C SER A 42 10.48 0.98 9.37
N TYR A 43 10.46 2.15 8.77
CA TYR A 43 10.41 3.42 9.46
C TYR A 43 9.49 4.40 8.73
N ALA A 44 8.71 5.13 9.50
CA ALA A 44 7.93 6.25 9.00
C ALA A 44 7.75 7.25 10.14
N PRO A 45 7.69 8.55 9.84
CA PRO A 45 7.30 9.55 10.84
C PRO A 45 5.92 9.23 11.42
N ASP A 46 5.65 9.73 12.62
CA ASP A 46 4.36 9.49 13.28
C ASP A 46 3.19 10.16 12.57
N ASN A 47 3.46 11.23 11.83
CA ASN A 47 2.46 11.96 11.09
C ASN A 47 2.58 11.65 9.60
N ILE A 48 1.46 11.24 8.98
CA ILE A 48 1.47 10.92 7.55
C ILE A 48 1.91 12.11 6.69
N TYR A 49 1.56 13.31 7.08
CA TYR A 49 1.96 14.49 6.30
C TYR A 49 3.47 14.69 6.30
N ASP A 50 4.16 14.22 7.34
CA ASP A 50 5.61 14.24 7.38
C ASP A 50 6.23 13.15 6.49
N CYS A 51 5.44 12.14 6.12
CA CYS A 51 5.89 11.09 5.20
C CYS A 51 5.80 11.50 3.74
N LEU A 52 5.01 12.51 3.44
CA LEU A 52 4.73 12.91 2.06
C LEU A 52 5.24 14.32 1.80
N SER A 53 6.01 14.45 0.72
CA SER A 53 6.45 15.74 0.21
C SER A 53 5.71 15.98 -1.10
N GLY A 54 4.64 16.76 -1.03
CA GLY A 54 3.81 17.02 -2.21
C GLY A 54 3.24 15.75 -2.84
N ASP A 55 2.73 14.85 -2.01
CA ASP A 55 2.13 13.57 -2.44
C ASP A 55 3.12 12.49 -2.91
N VAL A 56 4.41 12.75 -2.81
CA VAL A 56 5.46 11.77 -3.09
C VAL A 56 6.15 11.44 -1.78
N LEU A 57 6.59 10.19 -1.62
CA LEU A 57 7.29 9.80 -0.39
C LEU A 57 8.50 10.69 -0.15
N SER A 58 8.60 11.20 1.07
CA SER A 58 9.73 12.01 1.47
C SER A 58 10.98 11.15 1.66
N ASN A 59 12.16 11.80 1.68
CA ASN A 59 13.42 11.09 1.90
C ASN A 59 13.55 10.53 3.31
N ASP A 60 12.69 10.95 4.24
CA ASP A 60 12.70 10.44 5.60
C ASP A 60 12.07 9.05 5.72
N VAL A 61 11.33 8.63 4.70
CA VAL A 61 10.76 7.28 4.68
C VAL A 61 11.82 6.31 4.18
N GLN A 62 12.16 5.33 5.02
CA GLN A 62 13.17 4.35 4.68
C GLN A 62 12.50 3.14 4.04
N ILE A 63 12.66 3.03 2.74
CA ILE A 63 12.07 1.93 1.99
C ILE A 63 12.86 0.66 2.24
N THR A 64 12.19 -0.36 2.75
CA THR A 64 12.78 -1.67 2.99
C THR A 64 12.68 -2.54 1.74
N GLN A 65 11.53 -2.53 1.10
CA GLN A 65 11.27 -3.35 -0.07
C GLN A 65 10.15 -2.74 -0.89
N THR A 66 10.22 -2.96 -2.20
CA THR A 66 9.12 -2.67 -3.12
C THR A 66 8.78 -3.91 -3.92
N VAL A 67 7.50 -4.14 -4.14
CA VAL A 67 7.03 -5.25 -4.96
C VAL A 67 6.01 -4.71 -5.95
N ASP A 68 6.22 -4.99 -7.22
CA ASP A 68 5.31 -4.55 -8.27
C ASP A 68 3.91 -5.15 -8.06
N CYS A 69 2.90 -4.34 -8.31
CA CYS A 69 1.52 -4.80 -8.26
C CYS A 69 0.70 -4.13 -9.37
N GLY A 70 -0.44 -4.73 -9.63
CA GLY A 70 -1.46 -4.13 -10.47
C GLY A 70 -2.68 -3.80 -9.63
N LEU A 71 -3.40 -2.77 -10.01
CA LEU A 71 -4.66 -2.38 -9.38
C LEU A 71 -5.79 -2.50 -10.39
N VAL A 72 -6.94 -2.93 -9.91
CA VAL A 72 -8.16 -3.00 -10.70
C VAL A 72 -9.17 -2.02 -10.13
N TRP A 73 -9.71 -1.20 -11.01
CA TRP A 73 -10.84 -0.33 -10.70
C TRP A 73 -12.09 -0.95 -11.28
N ASP A 74 -13.10 -1.15 -10.45
CA ASP A 74 -14.41 -1.51 -10.97
C ASP A 74 -15.31 -0.27 -11.01
N GLU A 75 -16.31 -0.31 -11.88
CA GLU A 75 -17.20 0.82 -12.10
C GLU A 75 -18.08 1.15 -10.88
N GLN A 76 -18.07 0.29 -9.89
CA GLN A 76 -18.83 0.48 -8.65
C GLN A 76 -18.03 1.22 -7.58
N GLY A 77 -16.79 1.58 -7.88
CA GLY A 77 -15.97 2.35 -6.97
C GLY A 77 -15.11 1.52 -6.03
N THR A 78 -14.70 0.33 -6.46
CA THR A 78 -13.82 -0.53 -5.67
C THR A 78 -12.46 -0.64 -6.35
N ILE A 79 -11.39 -0.48 -5.56
CA ILE A 79 -10.02 -0.68 -6.01
C ILE A 79 -9.48 -1.92 -5.30
N SER A 80 -8.98 -2.86 -6.08
CA SER A 80 -8.43 -4.11 -5.57
C SER A 80 -7.12 -4.46 -6.25
N ILE A 81 -6.39 -5.38 -5.62
CA ILE A 81 -5.14 -5.93 -6.15
C ILE A 81 -5.49 -6.93 -7.26
N SER A 82 -4.82 -6.83 -8.41
CA SER A 82 -5.11 -7.73 -9.55
C SER A 82 -4.49 -9.11 -9.40
N ASP A 83 -3.30 -9.19 -8.83
CA ASP A 83 -2.55 -10.45 -8.67
C ASP A 83 -1.91 -10.48 -7.28
N ASP A 84 -1.53 -11.68 -6.83
CA ASP A 84 -0.84 -11.81 -5.56
C ASP A 84 0.44 -10.97 -5.55
N VAL A 85 0.63 -10.24 -4.46
CA VAL A 85 1.85 -9.48 -4.21
C VAL A 85 2.63 -10.23 -3.15
N ILE A 86 3.80 -10.76 -3.51
CA ILE A 86 4.55 -11.64 -2.64
C ILE A 86 5.93 -11.06 -2.39
N TRP A 87 6.24 -10.87 -1.11
CA TRP A 87 7.57 -10.51 -0.66
C TRP A 87 8.15 -11.68 0.12
N THR A 88 9.16 -12.34 -0.45
CA THR A 88 9.83 -13.45 0.20
C THR A 88 11.01 -12.92 1.01
N ILE A 89 10.94 -13.06 2.33
CA ILE A 89 11.92 -12.51 3.26
C ILE A 89 12.96 -13.55 3.62
N GLY A 90 12.53 -14.77 3.91
CA GLY A 90 13.41 -15.84 4.40
C GLY A 90 13.43 -15.87 5.92
N ASP A 91 14.60 -16.22 6.47
CA ASP A 91 14.76 -16.40 7.93
C ASP A 91 14.98 -15.09 8.68
N GLU A 92 15.18 -14.01 7.97
CA GLU A 92 15.40 -12.70 8.57
C GLU A 92 14.11 -12.19 9.23
N ILE A 93 14.28 -11.44 10.32
CA ILE A 93 13.17 -10.75 10.98
C ILE A 93 13.29 -9.29 10.62
N ILE A 94 12.23 -8.76 10.03
CA ILE A 94 12.21 -7.37 9.55
C ILE A 94 11.10 -6.61 10.28
N PRO A 95 11.42 -5.50 10.93
CA PRO A 95 10.39 -4.63 11.48
C PRO A 95 9.64 -3.92 10.35
N LEU A 96 8.33 -3.86 10.44
CA LEU A 96 7.51 -3.17 9.46
C LEU A 96 6.64 -2.13 10.17
N LYS A 97 6.68 -0.91 9.67
CA LYS A 97 5.89 0.18 10.24
C LYS A 97 4.84 0.71 9.28
N ALA A 98 5.16 0.77 7.99
CA ALA A 98 4.27 1.39 7.03
C ALA A 98 4.24 0.63 5.71
N VAL A 99 3.10 0.71 5.04
CA VAL A 99 2.92 0.19 3.69
C VAL A 99 2.26 1.27 2.85
N PHE A 100 2.81 1.50 1.67
CA PHE A 100 2.29 2.49 0.74
C PHE A 100 1.99 1.80 -0.60
N ILE A 101 0.98 2.30 -1.29
CA ILE A 101 0.75 1.94 -2.70
C ILE A 101 1.14 3.16 -3.51
N ARG A 102 2.11 2.98 -4.41
CA ARG A 102 2.68 4.07 -5.19
C ARG A 102 2.50 3.83 -6.68
N ASN A 103 2.11 4.86 -7.40
CA ASN A 103 2.11 4.84 -8.86
C ASN A 103 3.57 4.98 -9.34
N LYS A 104 4.02 4.00 -10.12
CA LYS A 104 5.43 3.96 -10.56
C LYS A 104 5.76 5.02 -11.60
N VAL A 105 4.77 5.52 -12.33
CA VAL A 105 5.01 6.48 -13.41
C VAL A 105 5.31 7.86 -12.86
N ASN A 106 4.54 8.31 -11.88
CA ASN A 106 4.64 9.67 -11.35
C ASN A 106 5.17 9.73 -9.91
N GLY A 107 5.32 8.59 -9.24
CA GLY A 107 5.80 8.53 -7.86
C GLY A 107 4.75 8.87 -6.82
N TYR A 108 3.53 9.16 -7.20
CA TYR A 108 2.49 9.55 -6.26
C TYR A 108 2.02 8.36 -5.42
N VAL A 109 1.85 8.63 -4.14
CA VAL A 109 1.26 7.65 -3.21
C VAL A 109 -0.24 7.67 -3.41
N MET A 110 -0.78 6.50 -3.78
CA MET A 110 -2.21 6.34 -4.01
C MET A 110 -2.94 6.02 -2.71
N GLY A 111 -2.30 5.29 -1.83
CA GLY A 111 -2.86 4.94 -0.54
C GLY A 111 -1.77 4.47 0.40
N TYR A 112 -2.09 4.39 1.69
CA TYR A 112 -1.07 4.02 2.68
C TYR A 112 -1.73 3.48 3.95
N SER A 113 -0.93 2.75 4.72
CA SER A 113 -1.26 2.34 6.08
C SER A 113 -0.02 2.48 6.94
N ILE A 114 -0.14 3.18 8.05
CA ILE A 114 0.96 3.38 8.99
C ILE A 114 0.51 2.86 10.34
N ASN A 115 1.31 1.97 10.94
CA ASN A 115 1.07 1.47 12.27
C ASN A 115 1.72 2.38 13.30
N GLN A 116 1.10 2.53 14.46
CA GLN A 116 1.67 3.34 15.53
C GLN A 116 3.00 2.77 16.02
N THR A 117 3.07 1.44 16.09
CA THR A 117 4.30 0.74 16.44
C THR A 117 4.64 -0.24 15.32
N SER A 118 5.93 -0.40 15.06
CA SER A 118 6.37 -1.42 14.10
C SER A 118 6.06 -2.82 14.64
N PHE A 119 5.89 -3.77 13.74
CA PHE A 119 5.80 -5.19 14.11
C PHE A 119 6.72 -6.02 13.23
N ASP A 120 7.17 -7.12 13.80
CA ASP A 120 8.15 -7.96 13.13
C ASP A 120 7.48 -8.92 12.15
N ILE A 121 8.06 -9.02 10.96
CA ILE A 121 7.63 -9.96 9.92
C ILE A 121 8.80 -10.84 9.52
N THR A 122 8.49 -12.06 9.10
CA THR A 122 9.47 -13.03 8.65
C THR A 122 8.84 -13.96 7.61
N ASN A 123 9.64 -14.76 6.96
CA ASN A 123 9.28 -15.74 5.97
C ASN A 123 8.75 -15.11 4.69
N GLN A 124 7.48 -14.79 4.65
CA GLN A 124 6.83 -14.31 3.43
C GLN A 124 5.64 -13.44 3.81
N VAL A 125 5.50 -12.33 3.12
CA VAL A 125 4.33 -11.47 3.23
C VAL A 125 3.55 -11.58 1.93
N ILE A 126 2.28 -11.93 2.03
CA ILE A 126 1.42 -12.07 0.87
C ILE A 126 0.26 -11.09 0.99
N LEU A 127 0.07 -10.30 -0.06
CA LEU A 127 -1.13 -9.51 -0.27
C LEU A 127 -1.89 -10.19 -1.41
N ASP A 128 -2.96 -10.87 -1.07
CA ASP A 128 -3.66 -11.75 -2.00
C ASP A 128 -4.34 -10.97 -3.11
N ALA A 129 -4.42 -11.60 -4.29
CA ALA A 129 -5.24 -11.09 -5.38
C ALA A 129 -6.68 -10.84 -4.90
N ASP A 130 -7.33 -9.86 -5.48
CA ASP A 130 -8.70 -9.44 -5.14
C ASP A 130 -8.84 -8.79 -3.77
N THR A 131 -7.75 -8.57 -3.04
CA THR A 131 -7.79 -7.78 -1.81
C THR A 131 -8.30 -6.38 -2.13
N VAL A 132 -9.38 -5.98 -1.47
CA VAL A 132 -9.96 -4.64 -1.63
C VAL A 132 -9.14 -3.63 -0.84
N LEU A 133 -8.58 -2.66 -1.52
CA LEU A 133 -7.78 -1.60 -0.90
C LEU A 133 -8.65 -0.40 -0.51
N TRP A 134 -9.64 -0.12 -1.32
CA TRP A 134 -10.52 1.01 -1.08
C TRP A 134 -11.87 0.77 -1.77
N SER A 135 -12.93 1.26 -1.14
CA SER A 135 -14.26 1.16 -1.71
C SER A 135 -15.08 2.38 -1.27
N ILE A 136 -15.86 2.91 -2.17
CA ILE A 136 -16.77 4.00 -1.88
C ILE A 136 -17.83 3.61 -0.83
N HIS A 137 -18.09 2.32 -0.69
CA HIS A 137 -19.07 1.81 0.28
C HIS A 137 -18.47 1.50 1.65
N THR A 138 -17.18 1.23 1.71
CA THR A 138 -16.52 0.77 2.94
C THR A 138 -15.34 1.61 3.38
N GLY A 139 -14.84 2.47 2.52
CA GLY A 139 -13.67 3.30 2.83
C GLY A 139 -14.08 4.54 3.58
N GLY A 140 -14.16 4.60 4.83
CA GLY A 140 -14.29 5.75 5.72
C GLY A 140 -14.95 7.04 5.23
N TYR A 141 -15.64 6.98 4.17
CA TYR A 141 -16.16 8.11 3.42
C TYR A 141 -17.68 8.22 3.55
N VAL A 142 -18.17 7.53 4.36
CA VAL A 142 -19.62 7.52 4.57
C VAL A 142 -19.99 8.64 5.54
#